data_c12596c16ba99750408ccd6c452ac3ff
#
_entry.id   c12596c16ba99750408ccd6c452ac3ff
#
_cell.length_a   1.000
_cell.length_b   1.000
_cell.length_c   1.000
_cell.angle_alpha   90.00
_cell.angle_beta   90.00
_cell.angle_gamma   90.00
#
_symmetry.space_group_name_H-M   'P 1'
#
loop_
_entity.id
_entity.type
_entity.pdbx_description
1 polymer ?
#
loop_
_entity_poly.entity_id
_entity_poly.type
_entity_poly.pdbx_seq_one_letter_code
_entity_poly.pdbx_strand_id
1 'polypeptide(L)'
;MTDSVLLAHALAEQVAKAGGRTFFVGGCVRDKLRGTESKDVDVEVHGIPAKKLEELLAALGEPTQMGKAFGVYGLKHCDLDIALPRREQATGRGHRDFSVDTDPYLGIEKAARRRDFTVNALMEDVLTGEIEDPFGGRRDLEAGVLRHVCRDSFPEDPLRVLRGAQFAARFGFRVAEETVALCKTMDLSALPRERVLGEVCKALGKAERPSIFFEVLRHEEQLQVWFPEVQALIGVPQDPVHHPEGDVWNHTMGVLDGAARLRDAAQKPEWLRMAALCHDFGKPETTRVEGARIRSIGHEEAGVPLAATFLERLGAPKEEKKYVENMVRLHMRPNALAGSNAGIKSTNKLFDESVCPEDLVLLANADRMGQGKPYGEEAAFLRARLESYRETMAKPYVMGRDLAQMGFVPDSRFSQALAFAHKLRLAGIPKEEALKQTAVYLRKLK
;
A
#
# COMPACT_ATOMS: atom_id res chain seq x y z
N MET A 1 12.67 9.96 25.78
CA MET A 1 11.83 8.77 26.09
C MET A 1 10.39 9.16 25.87
N THR A 2 9.64 8.34 25.13
CA THR A 2 8.20 8.54 24.96
C THR A 2 7.46 8.19 26.27
N ASP A 3 6.25 8.71 26.46
CA ASP A 3 5.43 8.41 27.66
C ASP A 3 5.19 6.90 27.82
N SER A 4 5.05 6.16 26.70
CA SER A 4 4.90 4.70 26.68
C SER A 4 6.13 3.97 27.23
N VAL A 5 7.34 4.43 26.94
CA VAL A 5 8.58 3.84 27.47
C VAL A 5 8.74 4.11 28.96
N LEU A 6 8.41 5.32 29.42
CA LEU A 6 8.44 5.66 30.86
C LEU A 6 7.44 4.78 31.65
N LEU A 7 6.27 4.57 31.07
CA LEU A 7 5.24 3.72 31.68
C LEU A 7 5.64 2.23 31.69
N ALA A 8 6.30 1.75 30.63
CA ALA A 8 6.86 0.40 30.60
C ALA A 8 7.92 0.19 31.68
N HIS A 9 8.78 1.18 31.96
CA HIS A 9 9.75 1.14 33.06
C HIS A 9 9.05 1.13 34.42
N ALA A 10 8.03 1.98 34.65
CA ALA A 10 7.28 2.00 35.88
C ALA A 10 6.56 0.66 36.14
N LEU A 11 5.99 0.06 35.10
CA LEU A 11 5.41 -1.29 35.17
C LEU A 11 6.47 -2.32 35.51
N ALA A 12 7.62 -2.30 34.86
CA ALA A 12 8.70 -3.26 35.06
C ALA A 12 9.23 -3.24 36.50
N GLU A 13 9.35 -2.06 37.11
CA GLU A 13 9.73 -1.94 38.52
C GLU A 13 8.72 -2.61 39.47
N GLN A 14 7.41 -2.45 39.20
CA GLN A 14 6.36 -3.10 40.01
C GLN A 14 6.32 -4.61 39.79
N VAL A 15 6.49 -5.06 38.55
CA VAL A 15 6.59 -6.46 38.20
C VAL A 15 7.80 -7.13 38.87
N ALA A 16 8.96 -6.47 38.88
CA ALA A 16 10.17 -6.96 39.53
C ALA A 16 9.98 -7.12 41.06
N LYS A 17 9.32 -6.16 41.73
CA LYS A 17 8.95 -6.28 43.15
C LYS A 17 8.01 -7.45 43.43
N ALA A 18 7.23 -7.87 42.44
CA ALA A 18 6.34 -9.03 42.52
C ALA A 18 7.04 -10.36 42.10
N GLY A 19 8.34 -10.33 41.79
CA GLY A 19 9.15 -11.49 41.40
C GLY A 19 9.08 -11.84 39.92
N GLY A 20 8.55 -10.97 39.04
CA GLY A 20 8.49 -11.15 37.60
C GLY A 20 9.56 -10.37 36.83
N ARG A 21 9.53 -10.48 35.49
CA ARG A 21 10.36 -9.74 34.55
C ARG A 21 9.49 -9.14 33.44
N THR A 22 9.89 -8.00 32.92
CA THR A 22 9.19 -7.33 31.81
C THR A 22 10.17 -7.11 30.68
N PHE A 23 9.74 -7.45 29.46
CA PHE A 23 10.57 -7.34 28.26
C PHE A 23 9.89 -6.46 27.21
N PHE A 24 10.64 -5.55 26.59
CA PHE A 24 10.27 -5.03 25.29
C PHE A 24 10.35 -6.18 24.28
N VAL A 25 9.43 -6.25 23.32
CA VAL A 25 9.33 -7.40 22.41
C VAL A 25 8.98 -6.99 20.97
N GLY A 26 9.35 -7.82 20.00
CA GLY A 26 8.89 -7.66 18.63
C GLY A 26 9.54 -6.52 17.86
N GLY A 27 8.70 -5.71 17.20
CA GLY A 27 9.15 -4.67 16.30
C GLY A 27 9.97 -3.57 16.97
N CYS A 28 9.63 -3.19 18.20
CA CYS A 28 10.33 -2.11 18.91
C CYS A 28 11.79 -2.48 19.23
N VAL A 29 12.09 -3.72 19.60
CA VAL A 29 13.47 -4.19 19.85
C VAL A 29 14.26 -4.22 18.55
N ARG A 30 13.71 -4.80 17.49
CA ARG A 30 14.33 -4.81 16.16
C ARG A 30 14.64 -3.40 15.67
N ASP A 31 13.66 -2.48 15.73
CA ASP A 31 13.80 -1.13 15.19
C ASP A 31 14.82 -0.33 16.01
N LYS A 32 14.84 -0.48 17.35
CA LYS A 32 15.88 0.07 18.21
C LYS A 32 17.29 -0.40 17.84
N LEU A 33 17.47 -1.71 17.59
CA LEU A 33 18.77 -2.27 17.16
C LEU A 33 19.19 -1.78 15.77
N ARG A 34 18.23 -1.38 14.91
CA ARG A 34 18.49 -0.74 13.63
C ARG A 34 18.75 0.78 13.74
N GLY A 35 18.69 1.35 14.93
CA GLY A 35 18.84 2.80 15.14
C GLY A 35 17.62 3.62 14.70
N THR A 36 16.43 3.01 14.62
CA THR A 36 15.17 3.68 14.28
C THR A 36 14.23 3.67 15.47
N GLU A 37 13.52 4.79 15.70
CA GLU A 37 12.48 4.83 16.75
C GLU A 37 11.23 4.10 16.30
N SER A 38 10.70 3.23 17.18
CA SER A 38 9.37 2.65 17.04
C SER A 38 8.33 3.56 17.68
N LYS A 39 7.19 3.74 17.00
CA LYS A 39 6.03 4.44 17.58
C LYS A 39 5.23 3.53 18.51
N ASP A 40 5.17 2.24 18.18
CA ASP A 40 4.43 1.24 18.93
C ASP A 40 5.39 0.57 19.93
N VAL A 41 5.01 0.50 21.20
CA VAL A 41 5.79 -0.12 22.27
C VAL A 41 5.03 -1.34 22.76
N ASP A 42 5.59 -2.54 22.49
CA ASP A 42 5.05 -3.82 22.94
C ASP A 42 5.89 -4.35 24.11
N VAL A 43 5.25 -4.74 25.20
CA VAL A 43 5.92 -5.42 26.31
C VAL A 43 5.27 -6.76 26.63
N GLU A 44 6.10 -7.71 27.09
CA GLU A 44 5.66 -9.02 27.57
C GLU A 44 6.09 -9.20 29.01
N VAL A 45 5.13 -9.58 29.89
CA VAL A 45 5.34 -9.70 31.35
C VAL A 45 5.38 -11.18 31.72
N HIS A 46 6.48 -11.61 32.34
CA HIS A 46 6.74 -12.98 32.75
C HIS A 46 6.78 -13.11 34.28
N GLY A 47 6.46 -14.30 34.78
CA GLY A 47 6.70 -14.70 36.18
C GLY A 47 5.66 -14.22 37.20
N ILE A 48 4.60 -13.54 36.77
CA ILE A 48 3.50 -13.14 37.65
C ILE A 48 2.13 -13.58 37.09
N PRO A 49 1.17 -13.97 37.91
CA PRO A 49 -0.17 -14.34 37.44
C PRO A 49 -0.92 -13.15 36.80
N ALA A 50 -1.83 -13.45 35.86
CA ALA A 50 -2.66 -12.45 35.18
C ALA A 50 -3.38 -11.50 36.14
N LYS A 51 -3.98 -12.03 37.22
CA LYS A 51 -4.65 -11.23 38.25
C LYS A 51 -3.71 -10.22 38.92
N LYS A 52 -2.43 -10.61 39.14
CA LYS A 52 -1.42 -9.69 39.72
C LYS A 52 -1.06 -8.61 38.75
N LEU A 53 -0.92 -8.94 37.46
CA LEU A 53 -0.69 -7.94 36.42
C LEU A 53 -1.84 -6.93 36.34
N GLU A 54 -3.10 -7.38 36.38
CA GLU A 54 -4.28 -6.50 36.39
C GLU A 54 -4.27 -5.52 37.59
N GLU A 55 -3.89 -5.99 38.77
CA GLU A 55 -3.76 -5.15 40.00
C GLU A 55 -2.68 -4.06 39.79
N LEU A 56 -1.54 -4.43 39.19
CA LEU A 56 -0.44 -3.47 38.95
C LEU A 56 -0.82 -2.44 37.87
N LEU A 57 -1.51 -2.87 36.81
CA LEU A 57 -2.00 -1.96 35.77
C LEU A 57 -3.03 -0.97 36.31
N ALA A 58 -3.95 -1.42 37.17
CA ALA A 58 -4.94 -0.55 37.82
C ALA A 58 -4.31 0.52 38.73
N ALA A 59 -3.12 0.25 39.28
CA ALA A 59 -2.35 1.23 40.05
C ALA A 59 -1.60 2.26 39.17
N LEU A 60 -1.31 1.92 37.92
CA LEU A 60 -0.61 2.78 36.97
C LEU A 60 -1.54 3.63 36.10
N GLY A 61 -2.79 3.25 35.95
CA GLY A 61 -3.75 3.97 35.13
C GLY A 61 -5.07 3.21 34.98
N GLU A 62 -5.86 3.59 33.98
CA GLU A 62 -7.13 2.92 33.66
C GLU A 62 -6.90 1.82 32.61
N PRO A 63 -6.95 0.51 33.03
CA PRO A 63 -6.67 -0.58 32.13
C PRO A 63 -7.76 -0.70 31.05
N THR A 64 -7.33 -0.93 29.82
CA THR A 64 -8.20 -1.35 28.72
C THR A 64 -7.89 -2.81 28.38
N GLN A 65 -8.92 -3.65 28.28
CA GLN A 65 -8.75 -5.03 27.84
C GLN A 65 -9.05 -5.13 26.34
N MET A 66 -8.03 -5.23 25.53
CA MET A 66 -8.16 -5.41 24.08
C MET A 66 -8.27 -6.88 23.66
N GLY A 67 -8.93 -7.70 24.43
CA GLY A 67 -9.18 -9.11 24.14
C GLY A 67 -8.93 -9.99 25.35
N LYS A 68 -9.96 -10.17 26.19
CA LYS A 68 -9.94 -11.08 27.37
C LYS A 68 -9.45 -12.49 27.04
N ALA A 69 -9.75 -12.97 25.82
CA ALA A 69 -9.36 -14.29 25.34
C ALA A 69 -7.88 -14.40 24.98
N PHE A 70 -7.16 -13.26 24.77
CA PHE A 70 -5.81 -13.24 24.24
C PHE A 70 -4.74 -12.76 25.22
N GLY A 71 -5.10 -12.41 26.45
CA GLY A 71 -4.14 -11.92 27.47
C GLY A 71 -3.39 -10.65 27.07
N VAL A 72 -4.03 -9.77 26.27
CA VAL A 72 -3.45 -8.48 25.87
C VAL A 72 -4.18 -7.36 26.62
N TYR A 73 -3.41 -6.50 27.25
CA TYR A 73 -3.84 -5.37 28.05
C TYR A 73 -3.28 -4.08 27.45
N GLY A 74 -3.98 -2.99 27.63
CA GLY A 74 -3.50 -1.64 27.33
C GLY A 74 -3.82 -0.70 28.50
N LEU A 75 -3.36 0.54 28.40
CA LEU A 75 -3.77 1.63 29.29
C LEU A 75 -4.39 2.75 28.44
N LYS A 76 -5.45 3.39 28.94
CA LYS A 76 -6.08 4.50 28.22
C LYS A 76 -5.08 5.63 27.97
N HIS A 77 -5.15 6.20 26.78
CA HIS A 77 -4.30 7.32 26.33
C HIS A 77 -2.80 7.00 26.23
N CYS A 78 -2.45 5.72 26.07
CA CYS A 78 -1.08 5.29 25.94
C CYS A 78 -0.96 4.22 24.83
N ASP A 79 0.02 4.38 23.93
CA ASP A 79 0.36 3.42 22.89
C ASP A 79 1.34 2.37 23.46
N LEU A 80 0.88 1.62 24.47
CA LEU A 80 1.63 0.54 25.11
C LEU A 80 0.77 -0.71 25.14
N ASP A 81 1.18 -1.72 24.37
CA ASP A 81 0.57 -3.04 24.36
C ASP A 81 1.30 -3.95 25.35
N ILE A 82 0.55 -4.52 26.28
CA ILE A 82 1.07 -5.35 27.38
C ILE A 82 0.50 -6.75 27.23
N ALA A 83 1.36 -7.75 27.09
CA ALA A 83 0.94 -9.14 26.93
C ALA A 83 1.56 -10.03 27.99
N LEU A 84 0.84 -11.15 28.30
CA LEU A 84 1.42 -12.30 28.97
C LEU A 84 1.91 -13.32 27.94
N PRO A 85 2.96 -14.10 28.23
CA PRO A 85 3.34 -15.23 27.42
C PRO A 85 2.15 -16.19 27.24
N ARG A 86 2.01 -16.71 26.02
CA ARG A 86 0.88 -17.56 25.68
C ARG A 86 1.29 -18.70 24.76
N ARG A 87 0.55 -19.79 24.88
CA ARG A 87 0.57 -20.89 23.91
C ARG A 87 -0.59 -20.68 22.96
N GLU A 88 -0.32 -20.79 21.67
CA GLU A 88 -1.33 -20.79 20.64
C GLU A 88 -1.40 -22.22 20.08
N GLN A 89 -2.59 -22.83 20.05
CA GLN A 89 -2.84 -24.12 19.42
C GLN A 89 -3.89 -23.95 18.35
N ALA A 90 -3.56 -24.31 17.11
CA ALA A 90 -4.54 -24.37 16.05
C ALA A 90 -5.60 -25.43 16.38
N THR A 91 -6.87 -25.04 16.42
CA THR A 91 -8.03 -25.91 16.65
C THR A 91 -8.79 -26.22 15.36
N GLY A 92 -8.39 -25.59 14.22
CA GLY A 92 -8.99 -25.76 12.92
C GLY A 92 -8.14 -25.09 11.81
N ARG A 93 -8.72 -24.96 10.60
CA ARG A 93 -8.04 -24.37 9.43
C ARG A 93 -8.23 -22.85 9.28
N GLY A 94 -9.08 -22.22 10.10
CA GLY A 94 -9.40 -20.80 10.04
C GLY A 94 -8.54 -19.96 10.97
N HIS A 95 -8.30 -18.71 10.64
CA HIS A 95 -7.53 -17.76 11.45
C HIS A 95 -8.15 -17.45 12.84
N ARG A 96 -9.40 -17.88 13.10
CA ARG A 96 -10.09 -17.79 14.41
C ARG A 96 -10.09 -19.12 15.17
N ASP A 97 -9.58 -20.16 14.55
CA ASP A 97 -9.57 -21.49 15.13
C ASP A 97 -8.28 -21.73 15.94
N PHE A 98 -8.00 -20.80 16.87
CA PHE A 98 -6.91 -20.93 17.83
C PHE A 98 -7.45 -20.92 19.24
N SER A 99 -7.03 -21.89 20.03
CA SER A 99 -7.10 -21.80 21.48
C SER A 99 -5.86 -21.06 21.97
N VAL A 100 -6.07 -20.01 22.74
CA VAL A 100 -4.98 -19.23 23.35
C VAL A 100 -5.03 -19.53 24.85
N ASP A 101 -3.93 -20.09 25.36
CA ASP A 101 -3.73 -20.31 26.78
C ASP A 101 -2.56 -19.46 27.27
N THR A 102 -2.84 -18.55 28.22
CA THR A 102 -1.82 -17.68 28.80
C THR A 102 -1.08 -18.42 29.90
N ASP A 103 0.24 -18.51 29.78
CA ASP A 103 1.12 -19.13 30.78
C ASP A 103 2.27 -18.15 31.13
N PRO A 104 2.11 -17.35 32.20
CA PRO A 104 3.14 -16.40 32.61
C PRO A 104 4.50 -17.03 32.95
N TYR A 105 4.54 -18.35 33.15
CA TYR A 105 5.74 -19.11 33.51
C TYR A 105 6.28 -19.92 32.33
N LEU A 106 5.82 -19.66 31.10
CA LEU A 106 6.18 -20.40 29.89
C LEU A 106 7.69 -20.39 29.57
N GLY A 107 8.39 -19.33 30.00
CA GLY A 107 9.80 -19.08 29.71
C GLY A 107 10.04 -18.40 28.35
N ILE A 108 11.15 -17.70 28.27
CA ILE A 108 11.48 -16.78 27.14
C ILE A 108 11.52 -17.51 25.81
N GLU A 109 12.25 -18.64 25.72
CA GLU A 109 12.40 -19.39 24.48
C GLU A 109 11.06 -19.88 23.92
N LYS A 110 10.20 -20.46 24.77
CA LYS A 110 8.89 -20.94 24.33
C LYS A 110 7.95 -19.80 23.95
N ALA A 111 8.00 -18.67 24.67
CA ALA A 111 7.23 -17.48 24.33
C ALA A 111 7.63 -16.89 22.99
N ALA A 112 8.94 -16.82 22.68
CA ALA A 112 9.46 -16.31 21.43
C ALA A 112 9.27 -17.28 20.25
N ARG A 113 9.16 -18.60 20.50
CA ARG A 113 9.06 -19.66 19.47
C ARG A 113 7.85 -19.50 18.53
N ARG A 114 6.76 -18.88 18.99
CA ARG A 114 5.56 -18.62 18.20
C ARG A 114 5.66 -17.42 17.24
N ARG A 115 6.72 -16.62 17.36
CA ARG A 115 6.91 -15.43 16.51
C ARG A 115 7.23 -15.84 15.07
N ASP A 116 7.03 -14.90 14.15
CA ASP A 116 7.22 -15.13 12.71
C ASP A 116 8.70 -15.30 12.34
N PHE A 117 9.52 -14.26 12.57
CA PHE A 117 10.92 -14.23 12.16
C PHE A 117 11.85 -14.01 13.34
N THR A 118 13.08 -14.54 13.24
CA THR A 118 14.12 -14.42 14.27
C THR A 118 14.38 -12.99 14.67
N VAL A 119 14.40 -12.05 13.71
CA VAL A 119 14.58 -10.62 13.93
C VAL A 119 13.45 -9.97 14.76
N ASN A 120 12.29 -10.59 14.81
CA ASN A 120 11.15 -10.16 15.62
C ASN A 120 11.00 -10.97 16.93
N ALA A 121 11.86 -11.98 17.13
CA ALA A 121 11.85 -12.83 18.32
C ALA A 121 12.82 -12.34 19.42
N LEU A 122 13.49 -11.24 19.17
CA LEU A 122 14.34 -10.55 20.14
C LEU A 122 13.49 -9.95 21.27
N MET A 123 14.00 -10.06 22.49
CA MET A 123 13.40 -9.50 23.69
C MET A 123 14.45 -8.68 24.45
N GLU A 124 14.09 -7.51 24.96
CA GLU A 124 15.00 -6.68 25.75
C GLU A 124 14.42 -6.48 27.16
N ASP A 125 15.14 -6.87 28.17
CA ASP A 125 14.72 -6.63 29.56
C ASP A 125 14.62 -5.12 29.81
N VAL A 126 13.44 -4.68 30.23
CA VAL A 126 13.12 -3.25 30.39
C VAL A 126 14.02 -2.55 31.39
N LEU A 127 14.42 -3.24 32.48
CA LEU A 127 15.21 -2.65 33.56
C LEU A 127 16.71 -2.73 33.31
N THR A 128 17.19 -3.84 32.76
CA THR A 128 18.65 -4.07 32.59
C THR A 128 19.15 -3.71 31.21
N GLY A 129 18.26 -3.69 30.18
CA GLY A 129 18.63 -3.51 28.78
C GLY A 129 19.29 -4.75 28.17
N GLU A 130 19.31 -5.89 28.87
CA GLU A 130 19.88 -7.13 28.36
C GLU A 130 18.99 -7.71 27.24
N ILE A 131 19.62 -8.15 26.15
CA ILE A 131 18.92 -8.75 25.00
C ILE A 131 18.93 -10.25 25.12
N GLU A 132 17.76 -10.81 25.24
CA GLU A 132 17.49 -12.24 25.11
C GLU A 132 17.29 -12.60 23.63
N ASP A 133 18.13 -13.47 23.10
CA ASP A 133 18.13 -13.87 21.68
C ASP A 133 18.22 -15.40 21.51
N PRO A 134 17.17 -16.13 21.82
CA PRO A 134 17.19 -17.59 21.77
C PRO A 134 17.29 -18.18 20.36
N PHE A 135 17.03 -17.39 19.30
CA PHE A 135 16.97 -17.88 17.92
C PHE A 135 17.97 -17.21 16.96
N GLY A 136 18.94 -16.43 17.47
CA GLY A 136 19.97 -15.78 16.64
C GLY A 136 19.46 -14.60 15.81
N GLY A 137 18.43 -13.91 16.30
CA GLY A 137 17.81 -12.77 15.62
C GLY A 137 18.75 -11.58 15.41
N ARG A 138 19.71 -11.34 16.31
CA ARG A 138 20.73 -10.29 16.14
C ARG A 138 21.60 -10.55 14.93
N ARG A 139 22.10 -11.78 14.78
CA ARG A 139 22.91 -12.19 13.63
C ARG A 139 22.13 -12.04 12.32
N ASP A 140 20.87 -12.49 12.30
CA ASP A 140 20.02 -12.37 11.11
C ASP A 140 19.67 -10.91 10.81
N LEU A 141 19.51 -10.07 11.83
CA LEU A 141 19.30 -8.63 11.70
C LEU A 141 20.49 -7.92 11.06
N GLU A 142 21.71 -8.20 11.57
CA GLU A 142 22.98 -7.68 11.04
C GLU A 142 23.22 -8.13 9.58
N ALA A 143 22.84 -9.37 9.26
CA ALA A 143 22.97 -9.93 7.92
C ALA A 143 21.84 -9.52 6.96
N GLY A 144 20.82 -8.81 7.42
CA GLY A 144 19.63 -8.45 6.63
C GLY A 144 18.82 -9.66 6.16
N VAL A 145 18.59 -10.64 7.05
CA VAL A 145 17.95 -11.92 6.73
C VAL A 145 16.64 -12.09 7.49
N LEU A 146 15.59 -12.49 6.80
CA LEU A 146 14.32 -12.92 7.36
C LEU A 146 14.28 -14.44 7.41
N ARG A 147 14.48 -15.00 8.58
CA ARG A 147 14.43 -16.42 8.87
C ARG A 147 13.26 -16.72 9.79
N HIS A 148 12.47 -17.75 9.49
CA HIS A 148 11.42 -18.21 10.40
C HIS A 148 12.01 -18.71 11.73
N VAL A 149 11.29 -18.47 12.82
CA VAL A 149 11.73 -18.87 14.16
C VAL A 149 11.67 -20.39 14.33
N CYS A 150 10.56 -21.00 13.94
CA CYS A 150 10.33 -22.42 14.12
C CYS A 150 9.56 -23.00 12.93
N ARG A 151 10.11 -24.07 12.35
CA ARG A 151 9.53 -24.73 11.17
C ARG A 151 8.12 -25.27 11.43
N ASP A 152 7.87 -25.78 12.63
CA ASP A 152 6.59 -26.42 12.94
C ASP A 152 5.47 -25.37 13.17
N SER A 153 5.78 -24.27 13.86
CA SER A 153 4.80 -23.24 14.18
C SER A 153 4.64 -22.17 13.10
N PHE A 154 5.60 -21.99 12.19
CA PHE A 154 5.51 -20.97 11.15
C PHE A 154 4.30 -21.15 10.23
N PRO A 155 3.94 -22.36 9.77
CA PRO A 155 2.76 -22.59 8.92
C PRO A 155 1.40 -22.40 9.62
N GLU A 156 1.36 -22.28 10.94
CA GLU A 156 0.12 -22.05 11.67
C GLU A 156 -0.57 -20.73 11.29
N ASP A 157 0.20 -19.71 10.88
CA ASP A 157 -0.37 -18.46 10.34
C ASP A 157 0.16 -18.20 8.91
N PRO A 158 -0.60 -18.56 7.87
CA PRO A 158 -0.18 -18.34 6.48
C PRO A 158 0.09 -16.87 6.13
N LEU A 159 -0.41 -15.90 6.90
CA LEU A 159 -0.10 -14.49 6.70
C LEU A 159 1.40 -14.20 6.81
N ARG A 160 2.16 -15.04 7.51
CA ARG A 160 3.61 -14.89 7.68
C ARG A 160 4.36 -14.86 6.35
N VAL A 161 3.84 -15.50 5.29
CA VAL A 161 4.35 -15.41 3.92
C VAL A 161 4.30 -13.96 3.44
N LEU A 162 3.12 -13.34 3.49
CA LEU A 162 2.95 -11.94 3.09
C LEU A 162 3.72 -10.96 3.99
N ARG A 163 3.81 -11.27 5.29
CA ARG A 163 4.62 -10.50 6.24
C ARG A 163 6.11 -10.56 5.90
N GLY A 164 6.60 -11.72 5.48
CA GLY A 164 7.99 -11.89 5.01
C GLY A 164 8.29 -11.01 3.80
N ALA A 165 7.43 -11.07 2.79
CA ALA A 165 7.52 -10.23 1.60
C ALA A 165 7.45 -8.72 1.96
N GLN A 166 6.53 -8.34 2.87
CA GLN A 166 6.38 -6.96 3.36
C GLN A 166 7.63 -6.47 4.11
N PHE A 167 8.19 -7.28 5.00
CA PHE A 167 9.42 -6.92 5.71
C PHE A 167 10.62 -6.85 4.78
N ALA A 168 10.72 -7.78 3.80
CA ALA A 168 11.76 -7.74 2.79
C ALA A 168 11.72 -6.41 2.00
N ALA A 169 10.55 -6.00 1.54
CA ALA A 169 10.38 -4.74 0.82
C ALA A 169 10.69 -3.51 1.70
N ARG A 170 10.21 -3.53 2.95
CA ARG A 170 10.34 -2.39 3.86
C ARG A 170 11.76 -2.19 4.38
N PHE A 171 12.47 -3.27 4.62
CA PHE A 171 13.80 -3.21 5.25
C PHE A 171 14.96 -3.49 4.30
N GLY A 172 14.67 -3.93 3.06
CA GLY A 172 15.68 -4.35 2.11
C GLY A 172 16.33 -5.70 2.50
N PHE A 173 15.62 -6.53 3.27
CA PHE A 173 16.13 -7.82 3.72
C PHE A 173 15.83 -8.92 2.69
N ARG A 174 16.66 -9.96 2.66
CA ARG A 174 16.40 -11.20 1.91
C ARG A 174 15.71 -12.24 2.79
N VAL A 175 14.86 -13.04 2.21
CA VAL A 175 14.25 -14.19 2.88
C VAL A 175 15.25 -15.36 2.83
N ALA A 176 15.44 -16.06 3.95
CA ALA A 176 16.33 -17.25 4.00
C ALA A 176 15.76 -18.39 3.15
N GLU A 177 16.64 -19.14 2.45
CA GLU A 177 16.22 -20.19 1.52
C GLU A 177 15.33 -21.27 2.16
N GLU A 178 15.64 -21.65 3.39
CA GLU A 178 14.82 -22.59 4.16
C GLU A 178 13.43 -22.01 4.50
N THR A 179 13.32 -20.68 4.62
CA THR A 179 12.04 -19.99 4.82
C THR A 179 11.26 -19.91 3.51
N VAL A 180 11.92 -19.61 2.39
CA VAL A 180 11.34 -19.67 1.04
C VAL A 180 10.79 -21.07 0.76
N ALA A 181 11.58 -22.11 1.03
CA ALA A 181 11.15 -23.50 0.83
C ALA A 181 9.90 -23.85 1.65
N LEU A 182 9.80 -23.31 2.88
CA LEU A 182 8.62 -23.50 3.72
C LEU A 182 7.41 -22.71 3.19
N CYS A 183 7.60 -21.44 2.81
CA CYS A 183 6.56 -20.59 2.24
C CYS A 183 5.91 -21.19 0.98
N LYS A 184 6.69 -21.84 0.11
CA LYS A 184 6.18 -22.53 -1.09
C LYS A 184 5.12 -23.60 -0.79
N THR A 185 5.16 -24.20 0.40
CA THR A 185 4.23 -25.27 0.80
C THR A 185 2.95 -24.76 1.47
N MET A 186 2.85 -23.45 1.74
CA MET A 186 1.75 -22.89 2.53
C MET A 186 0.57 -22.49 1.65
N ASP A 187 -0.65 -22.75 2.12
CA ASP A 187 -1.89 -22.37 1.46
C ASP A 187 -2.39 -21.01 1.99
N LEU A 188 -2.45 -20.01 1.10
CA LEU A 188 -2.91 -18.66 1.43
C LEU A 188 -4.41 -18.44 1.16
N SER A 189 -5.14 -19.45 0.67
CA SER A 189 -6.53 -19.29 0.21
C SER A 189 -7.52 -18.92 1.31
N ALA A 190 -7.25 -19.35 2.54
CA ALA A 190 -8.10 -19.08 3.70
C ALA A 190 -7.83 -17.74 4.41
N LEU A 191 -6.87 -16.93 3.92
CA LEU A 191 -6.56 -15.65 4.54
C LEU A 191 -7.71 -14.65 4.38
N PRO A 192 -8.10 -13.92 5.44
CA PRO A 192 -9.02 -12.81 5.31
C PRO A 192 -8.43 -11.69 4.46
N ARG A 193 -9.22 -11.20 3.50
CA ARG A 193 -8.78 -10.16 2.56
C ARG A 193 -8.28 -8.88 3.26
N GLU A 194 -8.85 -8.52 4.40
CA GLU A 194 -8.46 -7.35 5.18
C GLU A 194 -7.02 -7.49 5.72
N ARG A 195 -6.62 -8.72 6.10
CA ARG A 195 -5.24 -9.00 6.52
C ARG A 195 -4.28 -8.95 5.34
N VAL A 196 -4.67 -9.48 4.18
CA VAL A 196 -3.89 -9.44 2.93
C VAL A 196 -3.69 -7.99 2.48
N LEU A 197 -4.79 -7.22 2.37
CA LEU A 197 -4.73 -5.80 2.02
C LEU A 197 -3.84 -5.02 2.99
N GLY A 198 -3.92 -5.33 4.29
CA GLY A 198 -3.08 -4.69 5.31
C GLY A 198 -1.58 -4.87 5.06
N GLU A 199 -1.12 -6.06 4.64
CA GLU A 199 0.29 -6.29 4.31
C GLU A 199 0.68 -5.63 2.98
N VAL A 200 -0.20 -5.65 1.97
CA VAL A 200 0.00 -4.92 0.71
C VAL A 200 0.14 -3.42 0.97
N CYS A 201 -0.78 -2.81 1.72
CA CYS A 201 -0.71 -1.38 2.06
C CYS A 201 0.57 -1.02 2.83
N LYS A 202 1.03 -1.87 3.75
CA LYS A 202 2.30 -1.65 4.45
C LYS A 202 3.50 -1.72 3.49
N ALA A 203 3.51 -2.66 2.54
CA ALA A 203 4.56 -2.76 1.54
C ALA A 203 4.55 -1.55 0.60
N LEU A 204 3.39 -1.23 0.01
CA LEU A 204 3.25 -0.09 -0.88
C LEU A 204 3.47 1.25 -0.15
N GLY A 205 2.96 1.40 1.08
CA GLY A 205 3.03 2.65 1.85
C GLY A 205 4.42 2.98 2.40
N LYS A 206 5.16 1.96 2.87
CA LYS A 206 6.37 2.17 3.68
C LYS A 206 7.69 1.79 3.01
N ALA A 207 7.67 0.99 1.92
CA ALA A 207 8.88 0.58 1.25
C ALA A 207 9.39 1.66 0.27
N GLU A 208 10.71 1.75 0.14
CA GLU A 208 11.36 2.53 -0.92
C GLU A 208 11.29 1.79 -2.27
N ARG A 209 11.33 0.46 -2.21
CA ARG A 209 11.20 -0.44 -3.35
C ARG A 209 10.09 -1.46 -3.11
N PRO A 210 8.83 -1.06 -3.31
CA PRO A 210 7.68 -1.95 -3.11
C PRO A 210 7.66 -3.14 -4.09
N SER A 211 8.38 -3.09 -5.21
CA SER A 211 8.57 -4.21 -6.13
C SER A 211 9.07 -5.47 -5.42
N ILE A 212 9.92 -5.32 -4.41
CA ILE A 212 10.50 -6.44 -3.65
C ILE A 212 9.41 -7.33 -3.03
N PHE A 213 8.26 -6.77 -2.64
CA PHE A 213 7.14 -7.55 -2.11
C PHE A 213 6.68 -8.61 -3.12
N PHE A 214 6.49 -8.20 -4.38
CA PHE A 214 6.04 -9.11 -5.44
C PHE A 214 7.18 -10.02 -5.94
N GLU A 215 8.42 -9.52 -5.95
CA GLU A 215 9.59 -10.32 -6.29
C GLU A 215 9.79 -11.50 -5.31
N VAL A 216 9.61 -11.25 -3.99
CA VAL A 216 9.66 -12.29 -2.96
C VAL A 216 8.53 -13.29 -3.16
N LEU A 217 7.28 -12.84 -3.33
CA LEU A 217 6.14 -13.73 -3.56
C LEU A 217 6.29 -14.54 -4.84
N ARG A 218 6.89 -13.98 -5.90
CA ARG A 218 7.23 -14.73 -7.12
C ARG A 218 8.25 -15.82 -6.82
N HIS A 219 9.29 -15.52 -6.06
CA HIS A 219 10.31 -16.50 -5.66
C HIS A 219 9.74 -17.62 -4.78
N GLU A 220 8.80 -17.28 -3.91
CA GLU A 220 8.05 -18.19 -3.05
C GLU A 220 6.91 -18.92 -3.79
N GLU A 221 6.66 -18.65 -5.08
CA GLU A 221 5.56 -19.21 -5.88
C GLU A 221 4.17 -18.92 -5.29
N GLN A 222 4.02 -17.78 -4.61
CA GLN A 222 2.83 -17.41 -3.83
C GLN A 222 1.99 -16.26 -4.45
N LEU A 223 2.18 -15.98 -5.75
CA LEU A 223 1.37 -14.96 -6.44
C LEU A 223 -0.04 -15.45 -6.81
N GLN A 224 -0.19 -16.73 -7.15
CA GLN A 224 -1.39 -17.28 -7.82
C GLN A 224 -2.70 -17.00 -7.09
N VAL A 225 -2.71 -17.08 -5.76
CA VAL A 225 -3.96 -17.02 -4.98
C VAL A 225 -4.51 -15.59 -4.89
N TRP A 226 -3.65 -14.64 -4.55
CA TRP A 226 -4.07 -13.27 -4.27
C TRP A 226 -3.72 -12.26 -5.35
N PHE A 227 -2.74 -12.58 -6.21
CA PHE A 227 -2.14 -11.68 -7.19
C PHE A 227 -2.04 -12.31 -8.60
N PRO A 228 -3.08 -13.04 -9.09
CA PRO A 228 -2.99 -13.71 -10.39
C PRO A 228 -2.81 -12.73 -11.55
N GLU A 229 -3.37 -11.51 -11.47
CA GLU A 229 -3.17 -10.47 -12.48
C GLU A 229 -1.70 -10.01 -12.54
N VAL A 230 -1.04 -9.91 -11.39
CA VAL A 230 0.38 -9.58 -11.30
C VAL A 230 1.23 -10.74 -11.84
N GLN A 231 0.87 -11.98 -11.53
CA GLN A 231 1.53 -13.17 -12.07
C GLN A 231 1.41 -13.26 -13.59
N ALA A 232 0.27 -12.87 -14.14
CA ALA A 232 0.03 -12.91 -15.58
C ALA A 232 0.95 -11.99 -16.39
N LEU A 233 1.59 -10.99 -15.76
CA LEU A 233 2.55 -10.08 -16.41
C LEU A 233 3.88 -10.77 -16.74
N ILE A 234 4.20 -11.88 -16.06
CA ILE A 234 5.49 -12.56 -16.19
C ILE A 234 5.62 -13.15 -17.61
N GLY A 235 6.71 -12.79 -18.29
CA GLY A 235 7.02 -13.30 -19.63
C GLY A 235 6.18 -12.70 -20.75
N VAL A 236 5.32 -11.73 -20.49
CA VAL A 236 4.59 -11.01 -21.55
C VAL A 236 5.56 -10.10 -22.30
N PRO A 237 5.81 -10.33 -23.60
CA PRO A 237 6.83 -9.61 -24.34
C PRO A 237 6.42 -8.17 -24.64
N GLN A 238 7.39 -7.27 -24.70
CA GLN A 238 7.24 -5.89 -25.10
C GLN A 238 8.21 -5.52 -26.24
N ASP A 239 7.92 -4.43 -26.92
CA ASP A 239 8.83 -3.92 -27.96
C ASP A 239 10.16 -3.49 -27.33
N PRO A 240 11.30 -4.12 -27.67
CA PRO A 240 12.58 -3.86 -27.01
C PRO A 240 13.14 -2.46 -27.27
N VAL A 241 12.66 -1.76 -28.30
CA VAL A 241 13.06 -0.37 -28.58
C VAL A 241 12.44 0.59 -27.56
N HIS A 242 11.22 0.33 -27.17
CA HIS A 242 10.48 1.15 -26.22
C HIS A 242 10.64 0.66 -24.78
N HIS A 243 10.87 -0.63 -24.57
CA HIS A 243 10.94 -1.32 -23.29
C HIS A 243 12.24 -2.15 -23.18
N PRO A 244 13.41 -1.49 -23.05
CA PRO A 244 14.70 -2.20 -22.92
C PRO A 244 14.80 -3.00 -21.61
N GLU A 245 13.94 -2.72 -20.62
CA GLU A 245 13.85 -3.42 -19.34
C GLU A 245 13.32 -4.86 -19.45
N GLY A 246 12.72 -5.23 -20.60
CA GLY A 246 12.28 -6.59 -20.90
C GLY A 246 10.77 -6.77 -20.93
N ASP A 247 10.25 -7.76 -20.19
CA ASP A 247 8.83 -8.11 -20.16
C ASP A 247 7.97 -7.13 -19.34
N VAL A 248 6.64 -7.31 -19.41
CA VAL A 248 5.68 -6.45 -18.70
C VAL A 248 5.86 -6.54 -17.19
N TRP A 249 6.29 -7.68 -16.64
CA TRP A 249 6.61 -7.81 -15.22
C TRP A 249 7.72 -6.84 -14.81
N ASN A 250 8.86 -6.90 -15.48
CA ASN A 250 10.00 -6.04 -15.15
C ASN A 250 9.65 -4.56 -15.27
N HIS A 251 8.91 -4.20 -16.33
CA HIS A 251 8.38 -2.86 -16.50
C HIS A 251 7.50 -2.43 -15.31
N THR A 252 6.49 -3.22 -14.98
CA THR A 252 5.54 -2.91 -13.91
C THR A 252 6.24 -2.78 -12.55
N MET A 253 7.21 -3.63 -12.24
CA MET A 253 8.02 -3.52 -11.02
C MET A 253 8.83 -2.21 -11.00
N GLY A 254 9.42 -1.82 -12.13
CA GLY A 254 10.11 -0.54 -12.29
C GLY A 254 9.19 0.68 -12.13
N VAL A 255 7.98 0.62 -12.70
CA VAL A 255 6.96 1.68 -12.57
C VAL A 255 6.49 1.81 -11.13
N LEU A 256 6.28 0.69 -10.43
CA LEU A 256 5.89 0.67 -9.04
C LEU A 256 6.95 1.34 -8.13
N ASP A 257 8.23 1.01 -8.34
CA ASP A 257 9.35 1.65 -7.62
C ASP A 257 9.49 3.14 -8.03
N GLY A 258 9.22 3.48 -9.30
CA GLY A 258 9.16 4.86 -9.77
C GLY A 258 8.08 5.67 -9.04
N ALA A 259 6.88 5.13 -8.91
CA ALA A 259 5.78 5.75 -8.17
C ALA A 259 6.12 5.92 -6.67
N ALA A 260 6.86 4.99 -6.08
CA ALA A 260 7.32 5.11 -4.69
C ALA A 260 8.27 6.29 -4.47
N ARG A 261 9.15 6.58 -5.44
CA ARG A 261 10.06 7.76 -5.40
C ARG A 261 9.32 9.09 -5.55
N LEU A 262 8.12 9.07 -6.12
CA LEU A 262 7.29 10.26 -6.33
C LEU A 262 6.26 10.49 -5.21
N ARG A 263 6.29 9.70 -4.13
CA ARG A 263 5.28 9.69 -3.05
C ARG A 263 5.04 11.06 -2.40
N ASP A 264 6.11 11.87 -2.21
CA ASP A 264 6.01 13.15 -1.51
C ASP A 264 5.32 14.24 -2.37
N ALA A 265 5.24 14.02 -3.69
CA ALA A 265 4.52 14.88 -4.62
C ALA A 265 3.09 14.42 -4.89
N ALA A 266 2.73 13.20 -4.52
CA ALA A 266 1.43 12.61 -4.81
C ALA A 266 0.35 13.10 -3.85
N GLN A 267 -0.87 13.32 -4.38
CA GLN A 267 -2.06 13.63 -3.58
C GLN A 267 -2.51 12.40 -2.78
N LYS A 268 -2.37 11.20 -3.38
CA LYS A 268 -2.76 9.92 -2.80
C LYS A 268 -1.63 8.89 -3.01
N PRO A 269 -0.55 8.95 -2.21
CA PRO A 269 0.67 8.19 -2.46
C PRO A 269 0.48 6.67 -2.53
N GLU A 270 -0.37 6.09 -1.68
CA GLU A 270 -0.63 4.64 -1.67
C GLU A 270 -1.46 4.21 -2.87
N TRP A 271 -2.48 4.99 -3.24
CA TRP A 271 -3.34 4.71 -4.39
C TRP A 271 -2.59 4.89 -5.72
N LEU A 272 -1.66 5.86 -5.79
CA LEU A 272 -0.78 6.03 -6.95
C LEU A 272 0.06 4.78 -7.19
N ARG A 273 0.64 4.19 -6.13
CA ARG A 273 1.40 2.94 -6.24
C ARG A 273 0.52 1.75 -6.60
N MET A 274 -0.70 1.70 -6.08
CA MET A 274 -1.68 0.70 -6.50
C MET A 274 -2.05 0.87 -7.99
N ALA A 275 -2.24 2.09 -8.46
CA ALA A 275 -2.47 2.37 -9.88
C ALA A 275 -1.25 2.00 -10.74
N ALA A 276 -0.03 2.27 -10.28
CA ALA A 276 1.21 1.87 -10.92
C ALA A 276 1.34 0.35 -11.05
N LEU A 277 0.90 -0.41 -10.04
CA LEU A 277 0.86 -1.87 -10.11
C LEU A 277 -0.15 -2.38 -11.15
N CYS A 278 -1.30 -1.73 -11.25
CA CYS A 278 -2.42 -2.19 -12.09
C CYS A 278 -2.40 -1.67 -13.53
N HIS A 279 -1.57 -0.66 -13.86
CA HIS A 279 -1.71 0.10 -15.12
C HIS A 279 -1.66 -0.77 -16.38
N ASP A 280 -0.86 -1.82 -16.35
CA ASP A 280 -0.60 -2.71 -17.48
C ASP A 280 -1.27 -4.10 -17.37
N PHE A 281 -2.22 -4.30 -16.48
CA PHE A 281 -2.94 -5.58 -16.31
C PHE A 281 -3.64 -6.07 -17.59
N GLY A 282 -3.95 -5.19 -18.53
CA GLY A 282 -4.56 -5.56 -19.80
C GLY A 282 -3.58 -6.10 -20.85
N LYS A 283 -2.25 -5.93 -20.66
CA LYS A 283 -1.26 -6.37 -21.65
C LYS A 283 -1.23 -7.87 -21.92
N PRO A 284 -1.38 -8.77 -20.93
CA PRO A 284 -1.41 -10.21 -21.18
C PRO A 284 -2.46 -10.63 -22.21
N GLU A 285 -3.63 -10.01 -22.21
CA GLU A 285 -4.75 -10.34 -23.11
C GLU A 285 -4.63 -9.66 -24.48
N THR A 286 -4.00 -8.50 -24.55
CA THR A 286 -4.01 -7.65 -25.73
C THR A 286 -2.71 -7.69 -26.53
N THR A 287 -1.62 -8.23 -25.96
CA THR A 287 -0.33 -8.29 -26.65
C THR A 287 -0.39 -9.22 -27.85
N ARG A 288 0.06 -8.69 -29.00
CA ARG A 288 0.19 -9.43 -30.27
C ARG A 288 1.60 -9.24 -30.81
N VAL A 289 2.17 -10.34 -31.29
CA VAL A 289 3.48 -10.37 -31.95
C VAL A 289 3.23 -10.55 -33.43
N GLU A 290 3.54 -9.52 -34.23
CA GLU A 290 3.34 -9.49 -35.67
C GLU A 290 4.71 -9.25 -36.36
N GLY A 291 5.37 -10.35 -36.72
CA GLY A 291 6.75 -10.29 -37.21
C GLY A 291 7.71 -9.75 -36.14
N ALA A 292 8.39 -8.66 -36.42
CA ALA A 292 9.30 -7.99 -35.48
C ALA A 292 8.60 -6.97 -34.55
N ARG A 293 7.28 -6.76 -34.71
CA ARG A 293 6.54 -5.76 -33.95
C ARG A 293 5.75 -6.41 -32.82
N ILE A 294 5.83 -5.83 -31.63
CA ILE A 294 5.05 -6.23 -30.47
C ILE A 294 4.16 -5.04 -30.07
N ARG A 295 2.86 -5.29 -29.95
CA ARG A 295 1.87 -4.25 -29.67
C ARG A 295 0.82 -4.78 -28.70
N SER A 296 0.35 -3.91 -27.80
CA SER A 296 -0.70 -4.19 -26.82
C SER A 296 -1.80 -3.12 -26.93
N ILE A 297 -2.45 -3.08 -28.11
CA ILE A 297 -3.45 -2.05 -28.42
C ILE A 297 -4.71 -2.29 -27.56
N GLY A 298 -5.17 -1.24 -26.85
CA GLY A 298 -6.37 -1.26 -26.03
C GLY A 298 -6.17 -1.92 -24.67
N HIS A 299 -4.92 -2.13 -24.23
CA HIS A 299 -4.63 -2.69 -22.91
C HIS A 299 -5.12 -1.81 -21.77
N GLU A 300 -5.16 -0.48 -21.97
CA GLU A 300 -5.69 0.47 -21.01
C GLU A 300 -7.18 0.24 -20.72
N GLU A 301 -7.97 -0.07 -21.72
CA GLU A 301 -9.40 -0.40 -21.53
C GLU A 301 -9.60 -1.85 -21.03
N ALA A 302 -8.84 -2.80 -21.55
CA ALA A 302 -8.87 -4.20 -21.09
C ALA A 302 -8.39 -4.34 -19.63
N GLY A 303 -7.48 -3.50 -19.18
CA GLY A 303 -6.96 -3.48 -17.82
C GLY A 303 -7.96 -3.02 -16.76
N VAL A 304 -8.95 -2.19 -17.12
CA VAL A 304 -9.91 -1.65 -16.14
C VAL A 304 -10.70 -2.74 -15.41
N PRO A 305 -11.36 -3.70 -16.06
CA PRO A 305 -12.08 -4.76 -15.36
C PRO A 305 -11.16 -5.68 -14.56
N LEU A 306 -9.93 -5.90 -15.01
CA LEU A 306 -8.94 -6.70 -14.29
C LEU A 306 -8.50 -5.99 -12.98
N ALA A 307 -8.22 -4.70 -13.04
CA ALA A 307 -7.94 -3.88 -11.86
C ALA A 307 -9.12 -3.84 -10.89
N ALA A 308 -10.36 -3.70 -11.39
CA ALA A 308 -11.56 -3.75 -10.58
C ALA A 308 -11.71 -5.08 -9.84
N THR A 309 -11.50 -6.21 -10.51
CA THR A 309 -11.56 -7.57 -9.92
C THR A 309 -10.47 -7.77 -8.87
N PHE A 310 -9.26 -7.34 -9.17
CA PHE A 310 -8.12 -7.38 -8.24
C PHE A 310 -8.40 -6.61 -6.95
N LEU A 311 -8.85 -5.36 -7.07
CA LEU A 311 -9.17 -4.50 -5.93
C LEU A 311 -10.40 -5.01 -5.13
N GLU A 312 -11.38 -5.62 -5.81
CA GLU A 312 -12.52 -6.26 -5.14
C GLU A 312 -12.07 -7.46 -4.30
N ARG A 313 -11.20 -8.31 -4.84
CA ARG A 313 -10.62 -9.45 -4.12
C ARG A 313 -9.89 -9.00 -2.87
N LEU A 314 -9.09 -7.93 -2.96
CA LEU A 314 -8.38 -7.35 -1.81
C LEU A 314 -9.31 -6.63 -0.82
N GLY A 315 -10.54 -6.30 -1.21
CA GLY A 315 -11.46 -5.53 -0.38
C GLY A 315 -11.10 -4.03 -0.29
N ALA A 316 -10.48 -3.48 -1.33
CA ALA A 316 -10.11 -2.07 -1.37
C ALA A 316 -11.33 -1.14 -1.28
N PRO A 317 -11.20 0.06 -0.67
CA PRO A 317 -12.26 1.05 -0.57
C PRO A 317 -12.81 1.48 -1.94
N LYS A 318 -14.09 1.80 -2.00
CA LYS A 318 -14.77 2.19 -3.26
C LYS A 318 -14.11 3.38 -3.96
N GLU A 319 -13.64 4.36 -3.20
CA GLU A 319 -12.99 5.55 -3.76
C GLU A 319 -11.61 5.22 -4.34
N GLU A 320 -10.88 4.29 -3.72
CA GLU A 320 -9.62 3.79 -4.26
C GLU A 320 -9.83 3.03 -5.57
N LYS A 321 -10.86 2.17 -5.64
CA LYS A 321 -11.22 1.47 -6.88
C LYS A 321 -11.48 2.46 -8.02
N LYS A 322 -12.33 3.46 -7.82
CA LYS A 322 -12.61 4.49 -8.82
C LYS A 322 -11.35 5.23 -9.28
N TYR A 323 -10.47 5.54 -8.33
CA TYR A 323 -9.21 6.20 -8.62
C TYR A 323 -8.32 5.31 -9.50
N VAL A 324 -8.08 4.07 -9.10
CA VAL A 324 -7.21 3.14 -9.83
C VAL A 324 -7.77 2.84 -11.22
N GLU A 325 -9.07 2.55 -11.35
CA GLU A 325 -9.74 2.31 -12.63
C GLU A 325 -9.59 3.50 -13.60
N ASN A 326 -9.72 4.72 -13.07
CA ASN A 326 -9.53 5.94 -13.86
C ASN A 326 -8.07 6.10 -14.30
N MET A 327 -7.11 5.85 -13.41
CA MET A 327 -5.69 5.91 -13.72
C MET A 327 -5.28 4.87 -14.77
N VAL A 328 -5.73 3.62 -14.62
CA VAL A 328 -5.49 2.53 -15.59
C VAL A 328 -6.00 2.93 -16.98
N ARG A 329 -7.23 3.44 -17.07
CA ARG A 329 -7.81 3.86 -18.36
C ARG A 329 -7.07 5.02 -19.03
N LEU A 330 -6.49 5.93 -18.25
CA LEU A 330 -5.93 7.17 -18.77
C LEU A 330 -4.40 7.16 -18.90
N HIS A 331 -3.69 6.18 -18.32
CA HIS A 331 -2.23 6.24 -18.12
C HIS A 331 -1.42 6.44 -19.40
N MET A 332 -1.86 5.93 -20.55
CA MET A 332 -1.18 6.08 -21.83
C MET A 332 -1.24 7.49 -22.41
N ARG A 333 -2.32 8.23 -22.10
CA ARG A 333 -2.63 9.49 -22.76
C ARG A 333 -1.69 10.65 -22.42
N PRO A 334 -1.23 10.83 -21.16
CA PRO A 334 -0.33 11.94 -20.83
C PRO A 334 0.94 11.94 -21.66
N ASN A 335 1.65 10.81 -21.71
CA ASN A 335 2.90 10.67 -22.46
C ASN A 335 2.69 10.82 -23.98
N ALA A 336 1.57 10.30 -24.51
CA ALA A 336 1.21 10.47 -25.93
C ALA A 336 0.93 11.93 -26.30
N LEU A 337 0.22 12.67 -25.43
CA LEU A 337 -0.07 14.10 -25.65
C LEU A 337 1.20 14.96 -25.50
N ALA A 338 2.09 14.62 -24.58
CA ALA A 338 3.36 15.30 -24.42
C ALA A 338 4.26 15.07 -25.64
N GLY A 339 4.44 13.83 -26.07
CA GLY A 339 5.28 13.49 -27.23
C GLY A 339 4.79 14.10 -28.55
N SER A 340 3.49 14.35 -28.70
CA SER A 340 2.90 15.04 -29.85
C SER A 340 2.83 16.57 -29.70
N ASN A 341 3.30 17.12 -28.59
CA ASN A 341 3.14 18.54 -28.21
C ASN A 341 1.70 19.04 -28.39
N ALA A 342 0.76 18.27 -27.84
CA ALA A 342 -0.67 18.47 -28.06
C ALA A 342 -1.16 19.85 -27.58
N GLY A 343 -2.18 20.38 -28.27
CA GLY A 343 -2.80 21.67 -27.93
C GLY A 343 -3.57 21.62 -26.61
N ILE A 344 -3.83 22.82 -26.05
CA ILE A 344 -4.45 23.03 -24.73
C ILE A 344 -5.79 22.30 -24.56
N LYS A 345 -6.61 22.24 -25.61
CA LYS A 345 -7.90 21.54 -25.61
C LYS A 345 -7.76 20.07 -25.28
N SER A 346 -6.76 19.38 -25.84
CA SER A 346 -6.54 17.95 -25.65
C SER A 346 -6.02 17.65 -24.25
N THR A 347 -5.09 18.46 -23.76
CA THR A 347 -4.53 18.31 -22.40
C THR A 347 -5.57 18.66 -21.33
N ASN A 348 -6.33 19.75 -21.51
CA ASN A 348 -7.41 20.11 -20.57
C ASN A 348 -8.49 19.03 -20.53
N LYS A 349 -8.86 18.44 -21.68
CA LYS A 349 -9.82 17.35 -21.72
C LYS A 349 -9.32 16.13 -20.95
N LEU A 350 -8.04 15.78 -21.07
CA LEU A 350 -7.45 14.69 -20.30
C LEU A 350 -7.55 14.94 -18.78
N PHE A 351 -7.18 16.13 -18.34
CA PHE A 351 -7.21 16.50 -16.93
C PHE A 351 -8.63 16.56 -16.36
N ASP A 352 -9.60 16.99 -17.17
CA ASP A 352 -11.02 17.03 -16.79
C ASP A 352 -11.64 15.62 -16.66
N GLU A 353 -11.16 14.65 -17.43
CA GLU A 353 -11.56 13.24 -17.33
C GLU A 353 -10.88 12.51 -16.16
N SER A 354 -9.77 13.06 -15.62
CA SER A 354 -9.03 12.46 -14.52
C SER A 354 -9.65 12.81 -13.17
N VAL A 355 -9.79 11.82 -12.30
CA VAL A 355 -10.22 12.04 -10.89
C VAL A 355 -9.12 12.68 -10.05
N CYS A 356 -7.85 12.60 -10.49
CA CYS A 356 -6.71 13.25 -9.86
C CYS A 356 -5.64 13.55 -10.93
N PRO A 357 -5.75 14.70 -11.61
CA PRO A 357 -4.83 15.08 -12.70
C PRO A 357 -3.36 15.13 -12.27
N GLU A 358 -3.10 15.53 -11.03
CA GLU A 358 -1.77 15.61 -10.44
C GLU A 358 -1.11 14.22 -10.43
N ASP A 359 -1.81 13.26 -9.87
CA ASP A 359 -1.30 11.90 -9.75
C ASP A 359 -1.24 11.18 -11.11
N LEU A 360 -2.12 11.55 -12.07
CA LEU A 360 -2.03 11.03 -13.42
C LEU A 360 -0.74 11.47 -14.13
N VAL A 361 -0.30 12.71 -13.91
CA VAL A 361 1.01 13.19 -14.41
C VAL A 361 2.15 12.44 -13.72
N LEU A 362 2.02 12.16 -12.41
CA LEU A 362 3.04 11.40 -11.69
C LEU A 362 3.09 9.93 -12.15
N LEU A 363 1.94 9.32 -12.44
CA LEU A 363 1.89 7.96 -12.99
C LEU A 363 2.59 7.89 -14.35
N ALA A 364 2.36 8.87 -15.24
CA ALA A 364 3.05 8.95 -16.52
C ALA A 364 4.58 9.11 -16.37
N ASN A 365 5.02 9.82 -15.32
CA ASN A 365 6.43 9.93 -15.00
C ASN A 365 7.01 8.62 -14.46
N ALA A 366 6.26 7.95 -13.58
CA ALA A 366 6.65 6.63 -13.05
C ALA A 366 6.78 5.60 -14.17
N ASP A 367 5.86 5.60 -15.14
CA ASP A 367 5.90 4.75 -16.34
C ASP A 367 7.20 4.93 -17.13
N ARG A 368 7.61 6.18 -17.40
CA ARG A 368 8.90 6.49 -18.03
C ARG A 368 10.10 6.04 -17.20
N MET A 369 10.02 6.20 -15.87
CA MET A 369 11.08 5.72 -14.98
C MET A 369 11.20 4.19 -15.03
N GLY A 370 10.09 3.46 -15.17
CA GLY A 370 10.07 2.01 -15.38
C GLY A 370 10.80 1.59 -16.65
N GLN A 371 10.76 2.41 -17.70
CA GLN A 371 11.50 2.24 -18.95
C GLN A 371 13.00 2.67 -18.86
N GLY A 372 13.50 3.03 -17.68
CA GLY A 372 14.85 3.56 -17.51
C GLY A 372 15.06 4.97 -18.08
N LYS A 373 13.99 5.68 -18.44
CA LYS A 373 14.06 7.04 -19.01
C LYS A 373 14.02 8.08 -17.91
N PRO A 374 14.86 9.13 -17.97
CA PRO A 374 14.87 10.17 -16.95
C PRO A 374 13.60 11.04 -17.02
N TYR A 375 13.40 11.81 -15.96
CA TYR A 375 12.45 12.92 -15.91
C TYR A 375 12.80 13.93 -17.00
N GLY A 376 12.04 14.00 -18.08
CA GLY A 376 12.40 14.72 -19.29
C GLY A 376 11.48 15.92 -19.61
N GLU A 377 11.59 16.42 -20.84
CA GLU A 377 10.82 17.55 -21.36
C GLU A 377 9.31 17.29 -21.32
N GLU A 378 8.87 16.05 -21.52
CA GLU A 378 7.45 15.66 -21.44
C GLU A 378 6.85 15.88 -20.06
N ALA A 379 7.63 15.62 -19.02
CA ALA A 379 7.17 15.87 -17.64
C ALA A 379 7.05 17.37 -17.35
N ALA A 380 7.94 18.19 -17.90
CA ALA A 380 7.85 19.65 -17.80
C ALA A 380 6.65 20.18 -18.58
N PHE A 381 6.41 19.66 -19.78
CA PHE A 381 5.25 19.98 -20.60
C PHE A 381 3.94 19.68 -19.86
N LEU A 382 3.79 18.46 -19.32
CA LEU A 382 2.58 18.04 -18.61
C LEU A 382 2.33 18.89 -17.36
N ARG A 383 3.36 19.25 -16.60
CA ARG A 383 3.24 20.14 -15.45
C ARG A 383 2.77 21.53 -15.83
N ALA A 384 3.37 22.14 -16.88
CA ALA A 384 2.96 23.44 -17.36
C ALA A 384 1.50 23.43 -17.86
N ARG A 385 1.09 22.35 -18.55
CA ARG A 385 -0.30 22.16 -18.98
C ARG A 385 -1.28 21.99 -17.82
N LEU A 386 -0.90 21.26 -16.79
CA LEU A 386 -1.70 21.07 -15.57
C LEU A 386 -1.90 22.40 -14.81
N GLU A 387 -0.85 23.20 -14.70
CA GLU A 387 -0.93 24.54 -14.10
C GLU A 387 -1.94 25.43 -14.87
N SER A 388 -1.78 25.49 -16.21
CA SER A 388 -2.69 26.23 -17.09
C SER A 388 -4.15 25.73 -16.99
N TYR A 389 -4.36 24.41 -16.84
CA TYR A 389 -5.66 23.82 -16.59
C TYR A 389 -6.25 24.30 -15.26
N ARG A 390 -5.48 24.25 -14.16
CA ARG A 390 -5.90 24.73 -12.85
C ARG A 390 -6.29 26.20 -12.87
N GLU A 391 -5.47 27.05 -13.49
CA GLU A 391 -5.76 28.48 -13.67
C GLU A 391 -7.05 28.70 -14.45
N THR A 392 -7.27 27.92 -15.50
CA THR A 392 -8.49 27.96 -16.30
C THR A 392 -9.69 27.56 -15.49
N MET A 393 -9.58 26.50 -14.67
CA MET A 393 -10.71 25.97 -13.87
C MET A 393 -10.98 26.78 -12.61
N ALA A 394 -10.02 27.56 -12.11
CA ALA A 394 -10.23 28.46 -10.97
C ALA A 394 -11.07 29.71 -11.33
N LYS A 395 -11.08 30.13 -12.59
CA LYS A 395 -11.79 31.34 -13.01
C LYS A 395 -13.30 31.08 -13.18
N PRO A 396 -14.17 32.00 -12.75
CA PRO A 396 -15.60 31.90 -13.05
C PRO A 396 -15.86 31.78 -14.55
N TYR A 397 -16.76 30.88 -14.95
CA TYR A 397 -17.11 30.68 -16.36
C TYR A 397 -18.61 30.80 -16.58
N VAL A 398 -19.10 30.40 -17.76
CA VAL A 398 -20.52 30.50 -18.12
C VAL A 398 -21.36 29.67 -17.16
N MET A 399 -22.36 30.31 -16.56
CA MET A 399 -23.31 29.71 -15.61
C MET A 399 -24.75 29.92 -16.09
N GLY A 400 -25.70 29.17 -15.54
CA GLY A 400 -27.11 29.30 -15.87
C GLY A 400 -27.63 30.72 -15.67
N ARG A 401 -27.16 31.45 -14.64
CA ARG A 401 -27.53 32.87 -14.42
C ARG A 401 -27.09 33.81 -15.56
N ASP A 402 -25.95 33.52 -16.21
CA ASP A 402 -25.47 34.34 -17.32
C ASP A 402 -26.40 34.18 -18.54
N LEU A 403 -26.93 32.96 -18.78
CA LEU A 403 -27.92 32.69 -19.82
C LEU A 403 -29.29 33.31 -19.47
N ALA A 404 -29.69 33.25 -18.21
CA ALA A 404 -30.94 33.89 -17.77
C ALA A 404 -30.91 35.41 -17.93
N GLN A 405 -29.77 36.07 -17.68
CA GLN A 405 -29.58 37.51 -17.95
C GLN A 405 -29.65 37.86 -19.44
N MET A 406 -29.41 36.91 -20.34
CA MET A 406 -29.61 37.06 -21.79
C MET A 406 -31.08 36.81 -22.21
N GLY A 407 -32.00 36.61 -21.28
CA GLY A 407 -33.42 36.42 -21.54
C GLY A 407 -33.88 34.99 -21.79
N PHE A 408 -32.99 33.97 -21.52
CA PHE A 408 -33.40 32.57 -21.61
C PHE A 408 -34.10 32.12 -20.33
N VAL A 409 -35.22 31.41 -20.47
CA VAL A 409 -35.90 30.78 -19.34
C VAL A 409 -35.25 29.45 -19.01
N PRO A 410 -34.87 29.19 -17.74
CA PRO A 410 -34.30 27.92 -17.34
C PRO A 410 -35.20 26.72 -17.62
N ASP A 411 -34.72 25.76 -18.40
CA ASP A 411 -35.38 24.51 -18.71
C ASP A 411 -34.34 23.34 -18.82
N SER A 412 -34.77 22.16 -19.23
CA SER A 412 -33.92 20.95 -19.36
C SER A 412 -32.76 21.14 -20.35
N ARG A 413 -32.83 22.05 -21.31
CA ARG A 413 -31.79 22.35 -22.29
C ARG A 413 -30.61 23.09 -21.67
N PHE A 414 -30.79 23.76 -20.51
CA PHE A 414 -29.68 24.46 -19.84
C PHE A 414 -28.52 23.52 -19.48
N SER A 415 -28.82 22.29 -19.07
CA SER A 415 -27.79 21.30 -18.76
C SER A 415 -26.91 21.01 -19.99
N GLN A 416 -27.53 20.86 -21.17
CA GLN A 416 -26.81 20.65 -22.43
C GLN A 416 -25.99 21.87 -22.86
N ALA A 417 -26.59 23.08 -22.69
CA ALA A 417 -25.91 24.32 -22.98
C ALA A 417 -24.71 24.58 -22.08
N LEU A 418 -24.82 24.29 -20.79
CA LEU A 418 -23.69 24.40 -19.85
C LEU A 418 -22.60 23.36 -20.12
N ALA A 419 -22.96 22.14 -20.51
CA ALA A 419 -22.01 21.14 -20.96
C ALA A 419 -21.26 21.57 -22.23
N PHE A 420 -21.94 22.23 -23.16
CA PHE A 420 -21.30 22.84 -24.33
C PHE A 420 -20.38 24.00 -23.93
N ALA A 421 -20.79 24.87 -23.02
CA ALA A 421 -19.94 25.94 -22.49
C ALA A 421 -18.67 25.37 -21.83
N HIS A 422 -18.82 24.28 -21.06
CA HIS A 422 -17.65 23.60 -20.47
C HIS A 422 -16.66 23.10 -21.52
N LYS A 423 -17.13 22.52 -22.62
CA LYS A 423 -16.24 22.14 -23.76
C LYS A 423 -15.49 23.34 -24.35
N LEU A 424 -16.14 24.52 -24.42
CA LEU A 424 -15.48 25.76 -24.84
C LEU A 424 -14.43 26.21 -23.83
N ARG A 425 -14.70 26.07 -22.53
CA ARG A 425 -13.76 26.34 -21.45
C ARG A 425 -12.50 25.48 -21.60
N LEU A 426 -12.66 24.16 -21.79
CA LEU A 426 -11.56 23.24 -22.02
C LEU A 426 -10.74 23.59 -23.27
N ALA A 427 -11.37 24.19 -24.27
CA ALA A 427 -10.69 24.69 -25.46
C ALA A 427 -9.98 26.04 -25.25
N GLY A 428 -10.04 26.63 -24.06
CA GLY A 428 -9.42 27.91 -23.74
C GLY A 428 -10.17 29.14 -24.29
N ILE A 429 -11.44 28.99 -24.67
CA ILE A 429 -12.26 30.11 -25.18
C ILE A 429 -12.57 31.07 -24.04
N PRO A 430 -12.40 32.39 -24.20
CA PRO A 430 -12.76 33.37 -23.19
C PRO A 430 -14.27 33.34 -22.86
N LYS A 431 -14.62 33.64 -21.57
CA LYS A 431 -16.00 33.57 -21.07
C LYS A 431 -17.03 34.32 -21.93
N GLU A 432 -16.70 35.53 -22.36
CA GLU A 432 -17.60 36.36 -23.15
C GLU A 432 -17.95 35.74 -24.50
N GLU A 433 -16.95 35.20 -25.17
CA GLU A 433 -17.13 34.52 -26.45
C GLU A 433 -17.86 33.19 -26.28
N ALA A 434 -17.51 32.41 -25.23
CA ALA A 434 -18.19 31.19 -24.90
C ALA A 434 -19.68 31.40 -24.56
N LEU A 435 -20.00 32.51 -23.89
CA LEU A 435 -21.38 32.84 -23.57
C LEU A 435 -22.21 33.11 -24.84
N LYS A 436 -21.65 33.88 -25.82
CA LYS A 436 -22.29 34.09 -27.12
C LYS A 436 -22.53 32.78 -27.87
N GLN A 437 -21.50 31.93 -27.95
CA GLN A 437 -21.61 30.65 -28.63
C GLN A 437 -22.60 29.72 -27.94
N THR A 438 -22.63 29.72 -26.60
CA THR A 438 -23.58 28.91 -25.80
C THR A 438 -25.00 29.38 -26.01
N ALA A 439 -25.25 30.69 -26.08
CA ALA A 439 -26.58 31.25 -26.39
C ALA A 439 -27.07 30.84 -27.78
N VAL A 440 -26.19 30.87 -28.79
CA VAL A 440 -26.51 30.39 -30.15
C VAL A 440 -26.81 28.89 -30.14
N TYR A 441 -26.02 28.10 -29.40
CA TYR A 441 -26.24 26.67 -29.26
C TYR A 441 -27.58 26.36 -28.60
N LEU A 442 -27.93 27.05 -27.50
CA LEU A 442 -29.19 26.87 -26.76
C LEU A 442 -30.43 27.16 -27.64
N ARG A 443 -30.37 28.17 -28.53
CA ARG A 443 -31.44 28.46 -29.50
C ARG A 443 -31.68 27.35 -30.52
N LYS A 444 -30.62 26.54 -30.81
CA LYS A 444 -30.71 25.44 -31.78
C LYS A 444 -31.20 24.12 -31.15
N LEU A 445 -31.18 24.02 -29.84
CA LEU A 445 -31.73 22.88 -29.13
C LEU A 445 -33.26 22.90 -29.20
N LYS A 446 -33.83 21.84 -29.74
CA LYS A 446 -35.29 21.62 -29.86
C LYS A 446 -35.91 21.25 -28.53
#